data_9041391a54d93f760d5fc4fbaddbcaf6
#
_entry.id   9041391a54d93f760d5fc4fbaddbcaf6
#
_cell.length_a   1.000
_cell.length_b   1.000
_cell.length_c   1.000
_cell.angle_alpha   90.00
_cell.angle_beta   90.00
_cell.angle_gamma   90.00
#
_symmetry.space_group_name_H-M   'P 1'
#
loop_
_entity.id
_entity.type
_entity.pdbx_description
1 polymer ?
#
loop_
_entity_poly.entity_id
_entity_poly.type
_entity_poly.pdbx_seq_one_letter_code
_entity_poly.pdbx_strand_id
1 'polypeptide(L)'
;MPESISAPGWARRLVGYAWRYPKDVVLSLGASLGGMALMALVPLITKVIIDDVIGDKSRSMAPWAGALVVAAVFVYVLTYIRRYYGGRLALDVQHDLRTEMFETITRLDGRRQDELSTGQIVGRATSDLQLIQSLFYMLPMTLGNVLLFVISLAIMAWLSIPLTLVALAVAPALWFVAKRSRTKLHPATWYAQAQAAAVAGVVDGAVTGVRVVKGFGQEDQETGKLR
;
A
#
# COMPACT_ATOMS: atom_id res chain seq x y z
N MET A 1 -5.81 -39.01 -17.54
CA MET A 1 -5.25 -37.69 -17.38
C MET A 1 -6.40 -36.70 -17.40
N PRO A 2 -6.77 -36.02 -16.31
CA PRO A 2 -7.75 -34.95 -16.40
C PRO A 2 -7.04 -33.72 -16.94
N GLU A 3 -7.62 -33.10 -17.97
CA GLU A 3 -7.20 -31.86 -18.58
C GLU A 3 -6.95 -30.80 -17.48
N SER A 4 -5.73 -30.29 -17.48
CA SER A 4 -5.37 -29.10 -16.69
C SER A 4 -6.13 -27.92 -17.26
N ILE A 5 -7.36 -27.69 -16.80
CA ILE A 5 -8.03 -26.41 -16.95
C ILE A 5 -7.09 -25.41 -16.29
N SER A 6 -6.38 -24.64 -17.12
CA SER A 6 -5.49 -23.58 -16.62
C SER A 6 -6.31 -22.64 -15.77
N ALA A 7 -6.17 -22.76 -14.45
CA ALA A 7 -6.87 -21.87 -13.52
C ALA A 7 -6.56 -20.41 -13.90
N PRO A 8 -7.55 -19.54 -14.00
CA PRO A 8 -7.33 -18.14 -14.32
C PRO A 8 -6.27 -17.56 -13.41
N GLY A 9 -5.34 -16.78 -13.96
CA GLY A 9 -4.22 -16.21 -13.20
C GLY A 9 -4.72 -15.50 -11.93
N TRP A 10 -3.96 -15.54 -10.86
CA TRP A 10 -4.33 -14.99 -9.55
C TRP A 10 -4.86 -13.54 -9.64
N ALA A 11 -4.27 -12.70 -10.51
CA ALA A 11 -4.71 -11.32 -10.72
C ALA A 11 -6.15 -11.24 -11.28
N ARG A 12 -6.52 -12.12 -12.24
CA ARG A 12 -7.88 -12.17 -12.79
C ARG A 12 -8.89 -12.58 -11.72
N ARG A 13 -8.52 -13.48 -10.82
CA ARG A 13 -9.38 -13.88 -9.70
C ARG A 13 -9.60 -12.72 -8.73
N LEU A 14 -8.53 -11.98 -8.36
CA LEU A 14 -8.64 -10.82 -7.50
C LEU A 14 -9.51 -9.71 -8.12
N VAL A 15 -9.35 -9.45 -9.42
CA VAL A 15 -10.24 -8.52 -10.15
C VAL A 15 -11.69 -9.02 -10.11
N GLY A 16 -11.94 -10.33 -10.20
CA GLY A 16 -13.28 -10.91 -10.08
C GLY A 16 -13.92 -10.64 -8.71
N TYR A 17 -13.15 -10.71 -7.60
CA TYR A 17 -13.64 -10.33 -6.28
C TYR A 17 -13.97 -8.84 -6.17
N ALA A 18 -13.09 -7.97 -6.68
CA ALA A 18 -13.36 -6.53 -6.70
C ALA A 18 -14.64 -6.19 -7.48
N TRP A 19 -14.87 -6.88 -8.59
CA TRP A 19 -16.04 -6.65 -9.46
C TRP A 19 -17.37 -7.15 -8.90
N ARG A 20 -17.36 -7.81 -7.75
CA ARG A 20 -18.59 -8.08 -6.95
C ARG A 20 -19.13 -6.78 -6.32
N TYR A 21 -18.28 -5.78 -6.13
CA TYR A 21 -18.59 -4.48 -5.52
C TYR A 21 -18.38 -3.31 -6.50
N PRO A 22 -19.08 -3.27 -7.64
CA PRO A 22 -18.79 -2.32 -8.72
C PRO A 22 -18.95 -0.86 -8.30
N LYS A 23 -19.86 -0.56 -7.37
CA LYS A 23 -20.06 0.80 -6.83
C LYS A 23 -18.81 1.29 -6.10
N ASP A 24 -18.24 0.46 -5.23
CA ASP A 24 -17.07 0.83 -4.44
C ASP A 24 -15.81 0.93 -5.31
N VAL A 25 -15.68 0.07 -6.32
CA VAL A 25 -14.63 0.16 -7.34
C VAL A 25 -14.72 1.46 -8.11
N VAL A 26 -15.89 1.77 -8.69
CA VAL A 26 -16.08 2.98 -9.52
C VAL A 26 -15.90 4.25 -8.68
N LEU A 27 -16.46 4.31 -7.48
CA LEU A 27 -16.35 5.49 -6.63
C LEU A 27 -14.93 5.70 -6.11
N SER A 28 -14.24 4.63 -5.68
CA SER A 28 -12.86 4.76 -5.20
C SER A 28 -11.87 5.11 -6.29
N LEU A 29 -11.96 4.47 -7.47
CA LEU A 29 -11.11 4.77 -8.61
C LEU A 29 -11.46 6.13 -9.22
N GLY A 30 -12.74 6.42 -9.45
CA GLY A 30 -13.19 7.69 -10.02
C GLY A 30 -12.79 8.88 -9.14
N ALA A 31 -13.00 8.78 -7.83
CA ALA A 31 -12.57 9.82 -6.89
C ALA A 31 -11.04 9.97 -6.83
N SER A 32 -10.29 8.86 -6.94
CA SER A 32 -8.83 8.92 -6.99
C SER A 32 -8.34 9.61 -8.25
N LEU A 33 -8.83 9.19 -9.41
CA LEU A 33 -8.42 9.76 -10.70
C LEU A 33 -8.85 11.22 -10.81
N GLY A 34 -10.10 11.55 -10.45
CA GLY A 34 -10.60 12.92 -10.46
C GLY A 34 -9.85 13.85 -9.49
N GLY A 35 -9.57 13.38 -8.28
CA GLY A 35 -8.82 14.15 -7.29
C GLY A 35 -7.38 14.44 -7.73
N MET A 36 -6.69 13.44 -8.32
CA MET A 36 -5.33 13.60 -8.80
C MET A 36 -5.26 14.44 -10.09
N ALA A 37 -6.26 14.33 -10.99
CA ALA A 37 -6.36 15.21 -12.15
C ALA A 37 -6.56 16.67 -11.72
N LEU A 38 -7.46 16.92 -10.76
CA LEU A 38 -7.67 18.27 -10.21
C LEU A 38 -6.40 18.81 -9.53
N MET A 39 -5.70 17.95 -8.78
CA MET A 39 -4.43 18.33 -8.13
C MET A 39 -3.34 18.72 -9.15
N ALA A 40 -3.30 18.05 -10.32
CA ALA A 40 -2.39 18.37 -11.39
C ALA A 40 -2.67 19.76 -12.02
N LEU A 41 -3.90 20.29 -11.89
CA LEU A 41 -4.29 21.61 -12.42
C LEU A 41 -3.97 22.75 -11.45
N VAL A 42 -3.78 22.49 -10.16
CA VAL A 42 -3.48 23.52 -9.14
C VAL A 42 -2.27 24.38 -9.52
N PRO A 43 -1.14 23.84 -10.01
CA PRO A 43 0.00 24.66 -10.44
C PRO A 43 -0.33 25.64 -11.57
N LEU A 44 -1.28 25.31 -12.46
CA LEU A 44 -1.71 26.23 -13.53
C LEU A 44 -2.47 27.44 -12.96
N ILE A 45 -3.32 27.22 -11.95
CA ILE A 45 -4.00 28.32 -11.24
C ILE A 45 -2.96 29.20 -10.54
N THR A 46 -1.98 28.56 -9.87
CA THR A 46 -0.88 29.29 -9.20
C THR A 46 -0.05 30.11 -10.19
N LYS A 47 0.23 29.56 -11.39
CA LYS A 47 0.91 30.29 -12.47
C LYS A 47 0.17 31.56 -12.84
N VAL A 48 -1.14 31.50 -13.09
CA VAL A 48 -1.95 32.70 -13.43
C VAL A 48 -1.92 33.73 -12.29
N ILE A 49 -1.93 33.29 -11.03
CA ILE A 49 -1.82 34.19 -9.88
C ILE A 49 -0.47 34.89 -9.89
N ILE A 50 0.62 34.21 -10.16
CA ILE A 50 1.96 34.79 -10.14
C ILE A 50 2.17 35.74 -11.33
N ASP A 51 1.82 35.27 -12.53
CA ASP A 51 2.11 36.04 -13.76
C ASP A 51 1.13 37.18 -13.94
N ASP A 52 -0.20 36.94 -13.97
CA ASP A 52 -1.21 37.91 -14.35
C ASP A 52 -1.69 38.81 -13.18
N VAL A 53 -1.76 38.25 -11.94
CA VAL A 53 -2.29 38.98 -10.78
C VAL A 53 -1.18 39.78 -10.08
N ILE A 54 -0.03 39.15 -9.80
CA ILE A 54 1.07 39.77 -9.06
C ILE A 54 2.00 40.49 -10.00
N GLY A 55 2.41 39.87 -11.12
CA GLY A 55 3.36 40.40 -12.09
C GLY A 55 2.73 41.56 -12.87
N ASP A 56 1.77 41.27 -13.71
CA ASP A 56 1.19 42.24 -14.62
C ASP A 56 0.09 43.13 -13.99
N LYS A 57 -0.41 42.75 -12.79
CA LYS A 57 -1.53 43.39 -12.10
C LYS A 57 -2.78 43.57 -12.97
N SER A 58 -2.91 42.75 -14.00
CA SER A 58 -4.00 42.80 -14.98
C SER A 58 -5.31 42.21 -14.50
N ARG A 59 -5.25 41.35 -13.46
CA ARG A 59 -6.41 40.62 -12.94
C ARG A 59 -6.58 40.77 -11.43
N SER A 60 -7.85 40.69 -10.96
CA SER A 60 -8.16 40.69 -9.53
C SER A 60 -7.74 39.34 -8.88
N MET A 61 -7.22 39.42 -7.66
CA MET A 61 -6.78 38.24 -6.89
C MET A 61 -7.94 37.39 -6.38
N ALA A 62 -9.08 38.03 -6.05
CA ALA A 62 -10.19 37.37 -5.36
C ALA A 62 -10.75 36.10 -6.09
N PRO A 63 -11.02 36.11 -7.42
CA PRO A 63 -11.56 34.95 -8.10
C PRO A 63 -10.57 33.79 -8.16
N TRP A 64 -9.27 34.04 -8.28
CA TRP A 64 -8.23 33.00 -8.35
C TRP A 64 -7.93 32.40 -6.99
N ALA A 65 -7.93 33.22 -5.94
CA ALA A 65 -7.87 32.74 -4.56
C ALA A 65 -9.11 31.87 -4.24
N GLY A 66 -10.28 32.32 -4.65
CA GLY A 66 -11.52 31.52 -4.54
C GLY A 66 -11.43 30.20 -5.29
N ALA A 67 -10.89 30.18 -6.50
CA ALA A 67 -10.68 28.97 -7.29
C ALA A 67 -9.75 27.96 -6.58
N LEU A 68 -8.68 28.41 -5.93
CA LEU A 68 -7.80 27.54 -5.13
C LEU A 68 -8.53 26.94 -3.94
N VAL A 69 -9.32 27.74 -3.22
CA VAL A 69 -10.12 27.25 -2.08
C VAL A 69 -11.14 26.19 -2.55
N VAL A 70 -11.84 26.47 -3.63
CA VAL A 70 -12.80 25.52 -4.22
C VAL A 70 -12.09 24.24 -4.66
N ALA A 71 -10.96 24.35 -5.36
CA ALA A 71 -10.16 23.19 -5.76
C ALA A 71 -9.71 22.37 -4.55
N ALA A 72 -9.24 23.01 -3.47
CA ALA A 72 -8.83 22.34 -2.25
C ALA A 72 -10.00 21.58 -1.59
N VAL A 73 -11.19 22.19 -1.51
CA VAL A 73 -12.39 21.53 -1.00
C VAL A 73 -12.77 20.31 -1.84
N PHE A 74 -12.75 20.43 -3.18
CA PHE A 74 -13.03 19.31 -4.07
C PHE A 74 -12.01 18.18 -3.92
N VAL A 75 -10.72 18.48 -3.86
CA VAL A 75 -9.65 17.49 -3.62
C VAL A 75 -9.87 16.79 -2.28
N TYR A 76 -10.25 17.52 -1.24
CA TYR A 76 -10.55 16.96 0.07
C TYR A 76 -11.75 15.99 0.00
N VAL A 77 -12.86 16.40 -0.61
CA VAL A 77 -14.06 15.56 -0.77
C VAL A 77 -13.75 14.30 -1.57
N LEU A 78 -13.06 14.44 -2.70
CA LEU A 78 -12.68 13.28 -3.52
C LEU A 78 -11.71 12.35 -2.78
N THR A 79 -10.79 12.89 -1.99
CA THR A 79 -9.91 12.09 -1.14
C THR A 79 -10.69 11.34 -0.07
N TYR A 80 -11.69 11.97 0.54
CA TYR A 80 -12.58 11.31 1.49
C TYR A 80 -13.36 10.16 0.85
N ILE A 81 -13.99 10.39 -0.31
CA ILE A 81 -14.73 9.38 -1.08
C ILE A 81 -13.80 8.19 -1.42
N ARG A 82 -12.62 8.47 -1.95
CA ARG A 82 -11.61 7.45 -2.26
C ARG A 82 -11.25 6.60 -1.04
N ARG A 83 -10.99 7.24 0.11
CA ARG A 83 -10.60 6.53 1.35
C ARG A 83 -11.74 5.68 1.88
N TYR A 84 -12.95 6.22 1.89
CA TYR A 84 -14.12 5.52 2.40
C TYR A 84 -14.47 4.30 1.55
N TYR A 85 -14.68 4.50 0.25
CA TYR A 85 -15.07 3.40 -0.64
C TYR A 85 -13.93 2.43 -0.93
N GLY A 86 -12.69 2.90 -1.02
CA GLY A 86 -11.51 2.04 -1.15
C GLY A 86 -11.26 1.19 0.09
N GLY A 87 -11.46 1.75 1.29
CA GLY A 87 -11.39 1.01 2.55
C GLY A 87 -12.49 -0.03 2.67
N ARG A 88 -13.72 0.33 2.32
CA ARG A 88 -14.86 -0.59 2.31
C ARG A 88 -14.65 -1.75 1.33
N LEU A 89 -14.29 -1.46 0.08
CA LEU A 89 -13.95 -2.48 -0.92
C LEU A 89 -12.89 -3.46 -0.41
N ALA A 90 -11.84 -2.95 0.21
CA ALA A 90 -10.73 -3.77 0.72
C ALA A 90 -11.21 -4.72 1.84
N LEU A 91 -12.07 -4.23 2.74
CA LEU A 91 -12.65 -5.03 3.83
C LEU A 91 -13.66 -6.07 3.32
N ASP A 92 -14.52 -5.69 2.38
CA ASP A 92 -15.55 -6.58 1.81
C ASP A 92 -14.88 -7.74 1.03
N VAL A 93 -13.85 -7.44 0.21
CA VAL A 93 -13.06 -8.50 -0.47
C VAL A 93 -12.32 -9.38 0.53
N GLN A 94 -11.75 -8.83 1.59
CA GLN A 94 -11.10 -9.62 2.64
C GLN A 94 -12.10 -10.53 3.35
N HIS A 95 -13.30 -10.03 3.62
CA HIS A 95 -14.39 -10.80 4.24
C HIS A 95 -14.81 -11.98 3.35
N ASP A 96 -15.06 -11.73 2.07
CA ASP A 96 -15.41 -12.78 1.11
C ASP A 96 -14.35 -13.88 1.04
N LEU A 97 -13.07 -13.49 0.91
CA LEU A 97 -11.97 -14.44 0.86
C LEU A 97 -11.85 -15.27 2.14
N ARG A 98 -12.06 -14.64 3.31
CA ARG A 98 -12.04 -15.35 4.60
C ARG A 98 -13.18 -16.34 4.70
N THR A 99 -14.38 -15.96 4.28
CA THR A 99 -15.57 -16.81 4.29
C THR A 99 -15.38 -18.02 3.36
N GLU A 100 -14.95 -17.78 2.12
CA GLU A 100 -14.69 -18.86 1.15
C GLU A 100 -13.57 -19.81 1.61
N MET A 101 -12.54 -19.27 2.26
CA MET A 101 -11.49 -20.08 2.85
C MET A 101 -12.04 -20.97 3.97
N PHE A 102 -12.86 -20.42 4.87
CA PHE A 102 -13.49 -21.17 5.96
C PHE A 102 -14.42 -22.25 5.43
N GLU A 103 -15.28 -21.92 4.47
CA GLU A 103 -16.16 -22.88 3.82
C GLU A 103 -15.38 -24.02 3.13
N THR A 104 -14.26 -23.68 2.48
CA THR A 104 -13.43 -24.69 1.83
C THR A 104 -12.82 -25.64 2.84
N ILE A 105 -12.29 -25.11 3.96
CA ILE A 105 -11.67 -25.92 5.00
C ILE A 105 -12.70 -26.83 5.68
N THR A 106 -13.90 -26.33 5.96
CA THR A 106 -14.96 -27.14 6.60
C THR A 106 -15.52 -28.24 5.71
N ARG A 107 -15.37 -28.11 4.37
CA ARG A 107 -15.78 -29.15 3.41
C ARG A 107 -14.68 -30.16 3.06
N LEU A 108 -13.47 -30.00 3.61
CA LEU A 108 -12.39 -30.98 3.41
C LEU A 108 -12.68 -32.29 4.18
N ASP A 109 -12.29 -33.43 3.59
CA ASP A 109 -12.31 -34.71 4.26
C ASP A 109 -11.35 -34.67 5.46
N GLY A 110 -11.66 -35.44 6.52
CA GLY A 110 -10.88 -35.50 7.77
C GLY A 110 -9.39 -35.74 7.53
N ARG A 111 -9.03 -36.65 6.61
CA ARG A 111 -7.63 -36.93 6.27
C ARG A 111 -6.88 -35.72 5.76
N ARG A 112 -7.48 -34.93 4.86
CA ARG A 112 -6.87 -33.68 4.34
C ARG A 112 -6.86 -32.57 5.37
N GLN A 113 -7.83 -32.57 6.28
CA GLN A 113 -7.91 -31.60 7.37
C GLN A 113 -6.80 -31.86 8.40
N ASP A 114 -6.47 -33.15 8.68
CA ASP A 114 -5.38 -33.53 9.57
C ASP A 114 -3.98 -33.18 9.02
N GLU A 115 -3.83 -33.12 7.70
CA GLU A 115 -2.59 -32.68 7.04
C GLU A 115 -2.34 -31.17 7.16
N LEU A 116 -3.38 -30.39 7.49
CA LEU A 116 -3.30 -28.94 7.61
C LEU A 116 -2.96 -28.53 9.05
N SER A 117 -1.86 -27.85 9.26
CA SER A 117 -1.57 -27.30 10.58
C SER A 117 -2.48 -26.11 10.90
N THR A 118 -3.10 -26.10 12.07
CA THR A 118 -3.97 -25.00 12.54
C THR A 118 -3.26 -23.66 12.48
N GLY A 119 -1.96 -23.62 12.84
CA GLY A 119 -1.16 -22.38 12.78
C GLY A 119 -1.01 -21.82 11.36
N GLN A 120 -0.85 -22.68 10.34
CA GLN A 120 -0.80 -22.23 8.94
C GLN A 120 -2.14 -21.68 8.46
N ILE A 121 -3.25 -22.31 8.84
CA ILE A 121 -4.61 -21.85 8.49
C ILE A 121 -4.87 -20.49 9.10
N VAL A 122 -4.59 -20.32 10.39
CA VAL A 122 -4.76 -19.04 11.11
C VAL A 122 -3.84 -17.96 10.53
N GLY A 123 -2.58 -18.29 10.23
CA GLY A 123 -1.65 -17.36 9.59
C GLY A 123 -2.14 -16.88 8.23
N ARG A 124 -2.66 -17.77 7.38
CA ARG A 124 -3.25 -17.40 6.08
C ARG A 124 -4.53 -16.58 6.23
N ALA A 125 -5.40 -16.97 7.17
CA ALA A 125 -6.67 -16.28 7.44
C ALA A 125 -6.49 -14.87 8.02
N THR A 126 -5.32 -14.57 8.58
CA THR A 126 -4.99 -13.27 9.17
C THR A 126 -3.99 -12.49 8.31
N SER A 127 -2.74 -12.93 8.29
CA SER A 127 -1.63 -12.15 7.69
C SER A 127 -1.73 -12.07 6.16
N ASP A 128 -1.99 -13.18 5.46
CA ASP A 128 -2.04 -13.18 4.00
C ASP A 128 -3.25 -12.39 3.48
N LEU A 129 -4.42 -12.55 4.13
CA LEU A 129 -5.61 -11.79 3.77
C LEU A 129 -5.45 -10.29 4.08
N GLN A 130 -4.68 -9.92 5.11
CA GLN A 130 -4.38 -8.52 5.39
C GLN A 130 -3.49 -7.90 4.32
N LEU A 131 -2.57 -8.65 3.72
CA LEU A 131 -1.79 -8.20 2.56
C LEU A 131 -2.68 -7.92 1.35
N ILE A 132 -3.66 -8.80 1.08
CA ILE A 132 -4.66 -8.60 0.01
C ILE A 132 -5.51 -7.36 0.28
N GLN A 133 -5.99 -7.19 1.51
CA GLN A 133 -6.71 -5.97 1.93
C GLN A 133 -5.90 -4.71 1.66
N SER A 134 -4.62 -4.72 2.08
CA SER A 134 -3.72 -3.58 1.87
C SER A 134 -3.51 -3.28 0.38
N LEU A 135 -3.41 -4.31 -0.46
CA LEU A 135 -3.32 -4.16 -1.91
C LEU A 135 -4.54 -3.41 -2.47
N PHE A 136 -5.76 -3.85 -2.14
CA PHE A 136 -6.98 -3.20 -2.61
C PHE A 136 -7.12 -1.75 -2.10
N TYR A 137 -6.72 -1.49 -0.86
CA TYR A 137 -6.73 -0.14 -0.30
C TYR A 137 -5.73 0.80 -1.00
N MET A 138 -4.53 0.30 -1.36
CA MET A 138 -3.49 1.10 -2.01
C MET A 138 -3.71 1.28 -3.52
N LEU A 139 -4.40 0.36 -4.18
CA LEU A 139 -4.51 0.32 -5.63
C LEU A 139 -5.12 1.58 -6.25
N PRO A 140 -6.26 2.14 -5.74
CA PRO A 140 -6.81 3.39 -6.26
C PRO A 140 -5.85 4.57 -6.12
N MET A 141 -5.11 4.66 -5.00
CA MET A 141 -4.12 5.72 -4.76
C MET A 141 -2.95 5.60 -5.74
N THR A 142 -2.44 4.40 -5.96
CA THR A 142 -1.32 4.15 -6.87
C THR A 142 -1.69 4.52 -8.30
N LEU A 143 -2.87 4.12 -8.78
CA LEU A 143 -3.36 4.48 -10.11
C LEU A 143 -3.57 5.99 -10.25
N GLY A 144 -4.10 6.64 -9.20
CA GLY A 144 -4.23 8.10 -9.16
C GLY A 144 -2.87 8.81 -9.24
N ASN A 145 -1.87 8.34 -8.51
CA ASN A 145 -0.51 8.91 -8.55
C ASN A 145 0.15 8.74 -9.93
N VAL A 146 -0.06 7.61 -10.61
CA VAL A 146 0.40 7.42 -11.98
C VAL A 146 -0.26 8.43 -12.93
N LEU A 147 -1.58 8.63 -12.80
CA LEU A 147 -2.29 9.64 -13.59
C LEU A 147 -1.78 11.05 -13.30
N LEU A 148 -1.60 11.41 -12.03
CA LEU A 148 -1.02 12.69 -11.61
C LEU A 148 0.35 12.90 -12.28
N PHE A 149 1.21 11.90 -12.24
CA PHE A 149 2.54 11.96 -12.86
C PHE A 149 2.44 12.21 -14.36
N VAL A 150 1.58 11.47 -15.06
CA VAL A 150 1.41 11.61 -16.52
C VAL A 150 0.87 12.99 -16.88
N ILE A 151 -0.17 13.47 -16.19
CA ILE A 151 -0.74 14.80 -16.44
C ILE A 151 0.28 15.88 -16.12
N SER A 152 0.96 15.81 -14.98
CA SER A 152 1.98 16.80 -14.59
C SER A 152 3.12 16.85 -15.60
N LEU A 153 3.58 15.68 -16.07
CA LEU A 153 4.61 15.60 -17.11
C LEU A 153 4.15 16.24 -18.43
N ALA A 154 2.91 15.98 -18.83
CA ALA A 154 2.33 16.58 -20.04
C ALA A 154 2.20 18.11 -19.92
N ILE A 155 1.74 18.62 -18.77
CA ILE A 155 1.65 20.05 -18.49
C ILE A 155 3.05 20.69 -18.50
N MET A 156 4.04 20.07 -17.85
CA MET A 156 5.42 20.57 -17.84
C MET A 156 6.02 20.60 -19.25
N ALA A 157 5.81 19.55 -20.05
CA ALA A 157 6.31 19.51 -21.42
C ALA A 157 5.68 20.61 -22.30
N TRP A 158 4.41 20.92 -22.06
CA TRP A 158 3.73 22.01 -22.74
C TRP A 158 4.24 23.38 -22.34
N LEU A 159 4.57 23.58 -21.05
CA LEU A 159 5.08 24.87 -20.55
C LEU A 159 6.56 25.09 -20.95
N SER A 160 7.42 24.09 -20.76
CA SER A 160 8.84 24.20 -21.04
C SER A 160 9.51 22.84 -21.18
N ILE A 161 9.91 22.50 -22.40
CA ILE A 161 10.64 21.25 -22.71
C ILE A 161 11.98 21.17 -21.94
N PRO A 162 12.83 22.23 -21.89
CA PRO A 162 14.09 22.15 -21.15
C PRO A 162 13.92 21.83 -19.67
N LEU A 163 12.94 22.47 -19.01
CA LEU A 163 12.66 22.19 -17.59
C LEU A 163 12.11 20.78 -17.36
N THR A 164 11.32 20.27 -18.30
CA THR A 164 10.82 18.90 -18.26
C THR A 164 11.95 17.89 -18.34
N LEU A 165 12.94 18.11 -19.22
CA LEU A 165 14.11 17.23 -19.31
C LEU A 165 14.94 17.23 -18.02
N VAL A 166 15.14 18.39 -17.40
CA VAL A 166 15.82 18.48 -16.10
C VAL A 166 15.06 17.73 -15.02
N ALA A 167 13.73 17.90 -14.93
CA ALA A 167 12.89 17.18 -13.97
C ALA A 167 12.91 15.67 -14.23
N LEU A 168 12.87 15.26 -15.49
CA LEU A 168 12.92 13.84 -15.86
C LEU A 168 14.27 13.19 -15.53
N ALA A 169 15.38 13.94 -15.57
CA ALA A 169 16.71 13.47 -15.19
C ALA A 169 16.81 13.11 -13.70
N VAL A 170 15.95 13.68 -12.85
CA VAL A 170 15.89 13.35 -11.42
C VAL A 170 15.40 11.89 -11.20
N ALA A 171 14.50 11.39 -12.04
CA ALA A 171 13.94 10.05 -11.88
C ALA A 171 15.00 8.93 -11.96
N PRO A 172 15.90 8.87 -12.98
CA PRO A 172 16.96 7.88 -13.01
C PRO A 172 17.99 8.08 -11.88
N ALA A 173 18.25 9.32 -11.45
CA ALA A 173 19.11 9.57 -10.31
C ALA A 173 18.53 8.97 -9.00
N LEU A 174 17.24 9.21 -8.74
CA LEU A 174 16.54 8.61 -7.61
C LEU A 174 16.49 7.09 -7.71
N TRP A 175 16.23 6.53 -8.90
CA TRP A 175 16.25 5.08 -9.11
C TRP A 175 17.62 4.48 -8.77
N PHE A 176 18.71 5.12 -9.20
CA PHE A 176 20.08 4.67 -8.90
C PHE A 176 20.35 4.69 -7.39
N VAL A 177 20.01 5.80 -6.71
CA VAL A 177 20.14 5.92 -5.25
C VAL A 177 19.30 4.86 -4.54
N ALA A 178 18.04 4.69 -4.94
CA ALA A 178 17.14 3.69 -4.35
C ALA A 178 17.66 2.26 -4.54
N LYS A 179 18.16 1.93 -5.74
CA LYS A 179 18.77 0.62 -6.03
C LYS A 179 19.99 0.36 -5.14
N ARG A 180 20.89 1.35 -5.03
CA ARG A 180 22.08 1.24 -4.19
C ARG A 180 21.75 1.14 -2.69
N SER A 181 20.78 1.92 -2.23
CA SER A 181 20.31 1.88 -0.84
C SER A 181 19.67 0.53 -0.52
N ARG A 182 18.84 0.00 -1.41
CA ARG A 182 18.21 -1.31 -1.23
C ARG A 182 19.22 -2.44 -1.07
N THR A 183 20.29 -2.46 -1.89
CA THR A 183 21.33 -3.50 -1.79
C THR A 183 22.13 -3.42 -0.50
N LYS A 184 22.27 -2.24 0.12
CA LYS A 184 22.98 -2.06 1.39
C LYS A 184 22.07 -2.25 2.61
N LEU A 185 20.83 -1.73 2.56
CA LEU A 185 19.91 -1.74 3.69
C LEU A 185 19.26 -3.11 3.90
N HIS A 186 18.95 -3.84 2.83
CA HIS A 186 18.25 -5.11 2.93
C HIS A 186 19.00 -6.16 3.77
N PRO A 187 20.33 -6.37 3.59
CA PRO A 187 21.10 -7.28 4.45
C PRO A 187 21.13 -6.84 5.92
N ALA A 188 21.26 -5.52 6.16
CA ALA A 188 21.27 -4.98 7.52
C ALA A 188 19.94 -5.16 8.24
N THR A 189 18.81 -4.94 7.55
CA THR A 189 17.48 -5.17 8.11
C THR A 189 17.24 -6.64 8.41
N TRP A 190 17.68 -7.52 7.50
CA TRP A 190 17.59 -8.96 7.68
C TRP A 190 18.41 -9.45 8.88
N TYR A 191 19.63 -8.92 9.01
CA TYR A 191 20.49 -9.20 10.17
C TYR A 191 19.86 -8.74 11.48
N ALA A 192 19.30 -7.52 11.52
CA ALA A 192 18.61 -7.01 12.70
C ALA A 192 17.40 -7.87 13.09
N GLN A 193 16.61 -8.33 12.11
CA GLN A 193 15.48 -9.23 12.36
C GLN A 193 15.94 -10.61 12.88
N ALA A 194 17.04 -11.16 12.32
CA ALA A 194 17.62 -12.41 12.79
C ALA A 194 18.10 -12.30 14.23
N GLN A 195 18.74 -11.19 14.61
CA GLN A 195 19.15 -10.93 15.99
C GLN A 195 17.95 -10.77 16.93
N ALA A 196 16.93 -10.06 16.52
CA ALA A 196 15.70 -9.92 17.31
C ALA A 196 15.01 -11.29 17.52
N ALA A 197 15.01 -12.15 16.51
CA ALA A 197 14.48 -13.51 16.64
C ALA A 197 15.34 -14.39 17.58
N ALA A 198 16.68 -14.25 17.53
CA ALA A 198 17.58 -14.95 18.43
C ALA A 198 17.36 -14.54 19.90
N VAL A 199 17.24 -13.24 20.16
CA VAL A 199 16.89 -12.71 21.50
C VAL A 199 15.53 -13.24 21.97
N ALA A 200 14.52 -13.21 21.11
CA ALA A 200 13.19 -13.75 21.44
C ALA A 200 13.27 -15.26 21.79
N GLY A 201 14.08 -16.03 21.04
CA GLY A 201 14.29 -17.46 21.32
C GLY A 201 14.97 -17.73 22.68
N VAL A 202 15.96 -16.91 23.05
CA VAL A 202 16.59 -17.02 24.39
C VAL A 202 15.60 -16.71 25.49
N VAL A 203 14.79 -15.65 25.32
CA VAL A 203 13.77 -15.26 26.31
C VAL A 203 12.68 -16.33 26.44
N ASP A 204 12.19 -16.86 25.32
CA ASP A 204 11.19 -17.94 25.31
C ASP A 204 11.72 -19.22 26.01
N GLY A 205 12.97 -19.61 25.70
CA GLY A 205 13.62 -20.72 26.36
C GLY A 205 13.78 -20.53 27.88
N ALA A 206 14.17 -19.32 28.31
CA ALA A 206 14.32 -18.99 29.74
C ALA A 206 12.97 -18.97 30.46
N VAL A 207 11.91 -18.44 29.84
CA VAL A 207 10.56 -18.40 30.42
C VAL A 207 9.94 -19.80 30.48
N THR A 208 10.04 -20.57 29.40
CA THR A 208 9.53 -21.95 29.37
C THR A 208 10.29 -22.86 30.31
N GLY A 209 11.60 -22.71 30.40
CA GLY A 209 12.51 -23.46 31.27
C GLY A 209 12.72 -22.88 32.67
N VAL A 210 11.94 -21.88 33.10
CA VAL A 210 12.19 -21.11 34.35
C VAL A 210 12.32 -22.00 35.59
N ARG A 211 11.56 -23.08 35.67
CA ARG A 211 11.66 -24.05 36.80
C ARG A 211 13.01 -24.75 36.83
N VAL A 212 13.56 -25.07 35.68
CA VAL A 212 14.88 -25.72 35.56
C VAL A 212 15.96 -24.70 35.91
N VAL A 213 15.93 -23.51 35.32
CA VAL A 213 16.88 -22.43 35.59
C VAL A 213 16.93 -22.11 37.11
N LYS A 214 15.76 -21.98 37.75
CA LYS A 214 15.64 -21.73 39.20
C LYS A 214 16.09 -22.94 40.03
N GLY A 215 15.78 -24.16 39.59
CA GLY A 215 16.16 -25.37 40.32
C GLY A 215 17.67 -25.61 40.35
N PHE A 216 18.40 -25.15 39.34
CA PHE A 216 19.85 -25.26 39.25
C PHE A 216 20.60 -23.97 39.59
N GLY A 217 19.92 -22.86 39.95
CA GLY A 217 20.55 -21.58 40.29
C GLY A 217 21.36 -20.97 39.17
N GLN A 218 20.92 -21.12 37.91
CA GLN A 218 21.67 -20.69 36.71
C GLN A 218 21.14 -19.38 36.10
N GLU A 219 20.56 -18.50 36.90
CA GLU A 219 19.98 -17.23 36.44
C GLU A 219 21.02 -16.32 35.77
N ASP A 220 22.24 -16.27 36.33
CA ASP A 220 23.31 -15.43 35.77
C ASP A 220 23.80 -15.94 34.42
N GLN A 221 23.80 -17.27 34.24
CA GLN A 221 24.15 -17.87 32.94
C GLN A 221 23.10 -17.56 31.86
N GLU A 222 21.80 -17.62 32.20
CA GLU A 222 20.74 -17.30 31.26
C GLU A 222 20.74 -15.80 30.89
N THR A 223 20.93 -14.91 31.86
CA THR A 223 21.09 -13.45 31.60
C THR A 223 22.34 -13.16 30.77
N GLY A 224 23.40 -13.92 30.95
CA GLY A 224 24.64 -13.80 30.17
C GLY A 224 24.47 -14.12 28.67
N LYS A 225 23.49 -14.95 28.28
CA LYS A 225 23.18 -15.24 26.86
C LYS A 225 22.61 -14.05 26.10
N LEU A 226 22.10 -13.02 26.79
CA LEU A 226 21.53 -11.81 26.20
C LEU A 226 22.55 -10.68 26.02
N ARG A 227 23.79 -10.84 26.54
CA ARG A 227 24.91 -9.91 26.41
C ARG A 227 25.79 -10.28 25.24
#